data_39648f2d9af8a9670f4bca7e1b3f7150
#
_entry.id   39648f2d9af8a9670f4bca7e1b3f7150
#
_cell.length_a   1.000
_cell.length_b   1.000
_cell.length_c   1.000
_cell.angle_alpha   90.00
_cell.angle_beta   90.00
_cell.angle_gamma   90.00
#
_symmetry.space_group_name_H-M   'P 1'
#
loop_
_entity.id
_entity.type
_entity.pdbx_description
1 polymer ?
#
loop_
_entity_poly.entity_id
_entity_poly.type
_entity_poly.pdbx_seq_one_letter_code
_entity_poly.pdbx_strand_id
1 'polypeptide(L)'
;FFFQAEDGIRDVLVMEFRRVLFRSSYGIIGVPFDSTTSYHSGARLGPIVVREASFSFEKYNTVFNKDLTTTFHDFGDVNVIPGNCEATCKVIEQTVGELLDLNIKPIIIGGEHSASIGAIKILSEKYDKLTVIHLDAHRDLAFEFIGEKYSHATVMRRAHENGVDLVQIGIRSSSLEEDEFVKSTYNIQTFKNKDVHKHMDAVEYYLTNIEGPIYISVDMDVVDPAIAPNVGNPTPGGLFVSEIETIIKTLAHKNVVGLDVVETASDKLGDNTAVVAAKIIYDFLTLIG
;
A
#
# COMPACT_ATOMS: atom_id res chain seq x y z
N PHE A 1 13.82 15.40 2.34
CA PHE A 1 14.91 14.38 2.28
C PHE A 1 14.52 13.15 1.46
N PHE A 2 13.31 13.09 1.00
CA PHE A 2 12.88 12.17 -0.01
C PHE A 2 13.12 12.82 -1.37
N PHE A 3 13.65 12.10 -2.32
CA PHE A 3 13.57 12.38 -3.74
C PHE A 3 14.43 13.51 -4.33
N GLN A 4 15.62 13.16 -4.74
CA GLN A 4 16.08 13.57 -6.05
C GLN A 4 15.69 12.43 -7.01
N ALA A 5 14.53 12.55 -7.65
CA ALA A 5 14.23 11.79 -8.84
C ALA A 5 15.15 12.35 -9.93
N GLU A 6 16.26 11.69 -10.19
CA GLU A 6 16.92 11.86 -11.48
C GLU A 6 15.93 11.35 -12.53
N ASP A 7 15.73 12.13 -13.58
CA ASP A 7 14.80 11.94 -14.69
C ASP A 7 14.45 10.48 -14.97
N GLY A 8 13.14 10.19 -15.02
CA GLY A 8 12.51 8.90 -15.11
C GLY A 8 13.33 7.83 -15.85
N ILE A 9 13.61 6.75 -15.15
CA ILE A 9 14.27 5.60 -15.74
C ILE A 9 13.33 4.99 -16.78
N ARG A 10 13.57 5.33 -18.02
CA ARG A 10 12.78 4.86 -19.17
C ARG A 10 13.18 3.46 -19.67
N ASP A 11 14.24 2.86 -19.11
CA ASP A 11 14.72 1.56 -19.56
C ASP A 11 15.21 0.69 -18.42
N VAL A 12 14.63 -0.51 -18.32
CA VAL A 12 15.01 -1.61 -17.43
C VAL A 12 16.52 -1.95 -17.54
N LEU A 13 17.14 -1.74 -18.71
CA LEU A 13 18.57 -1.92 -18.97
C LEU A 13 19.50 -1.03 -18.13
N VAL A 14 18.99 0.06 -17.54
CA VAL A 14 19.76 0.93 -16.65
C VAL A 14 19.97 0.29 -15.27
N MET A 15 19.17 -0.70 -14.90
CA MET A 15 19.33 -1.44 -13.63
C MET A 15 20.63 -2.26 -13.58
N GLU A 16 21.11 -2.83 -14.68
CA GLU A 16 22.39 -3.57 -14.69
C GLU A 16 23.59 -2.70 -14.31
N PHE A 17 23.59 -1.43 -14.73
CA PHE A 17 24.69 -0.51 -14.44
C PHE A 17 24.74 -0.10 -12.96
N ARG A 18 23.63 -0.23 -12.23
CA ARG A 18 23.46 0.24 -10.85
C ARG A 18 23.72 -0.83 -9.78
N ARG A 19 23.90 -2.10 -10.18
CA ARG A 19 24.15 -3.24 -9.29
C ARG A 19 25.32 -3.04 -8.31
N VAL A 20 26.22 -2.11 -8.59
CA VAL A 20 27.42 -1.82 -7.79
C VAL A 20 27.21 -0.67 -6.80
N LEU A 21 26.19 0.19 -6.96
CA LEU A 21 26.05 1.47 -6.23
C LEU A 21 24.92 1.49 -5.20
N PHE A 22 23.92 0.61 -5.28
CA PHE A 22 22.78 0.68 -4.35
C PHE A 22 22.92 -0.27 -3.17
N ARG A 23 23.16 0.32 -1.98
CA ARG A 23 23.03 -0.36 -0.68
C ARG A 23 21.65 -0.16 -0.08
N SER A 24 20.64 0.16 -0.90
CA SER A 24 19.29 0.42 -0.43
C SER A 24 18.56 -0.87 -0.11
N SER A 25 17.96 -0.93 1.07
CA SER A 25 17.13 -2.07 1.50
C SER A 25 15.71 -1.99 0.93
N TYR A 26 15.27 -0.79 0.56
CA TYR A 26 13.93 -0.50 0.04
C TYR A 26 14.00 0.31 -1.24
N GLY A 27 13.07 0.02 -2.16
CA GLY A 27 12.90 0.76 -3.41
C GLY A 27 11.50 1.34 -3.50
N ILE A 28 11.41 2.66 -3.67
CA ILE A 28 10.14 3.34 -3.87
C ILE A 28 9.86 3.39 -5.37
N ILE A 29 8.65 3.00 -5.76
CA ILE A 29 8.13 3.14 -7.11
C ILE A 29 6.76 3.81 -7.09
N GLY A 30 6.48 4.68 -8.04
CA GLY A 30 5.15 5.27 -8.23
C GLY A 30 4.34 4.51 -9.27
N VAL A 31 3.03 4.40 -9.07
CA VAL A 31 2.09 3.78 -10.02
C VAL A 31 0.97 4.77 -10.34
N PRO A 32 1.14 5.67 -11.32
CA PRO A 32 0.18 6.73 -11.64
C PRO A 32 -1.00 6.20 -12.47
N PHE A 33 -1.83 5.31 -11.89
CA PHE A 33 -2.96 4.64 -12.57
C PHE A 33 -4.26 4.79 -11.75
N ASP A 34 -5.39 5.16 -12.42
CA ASP A 34 -6.72 5.28 -11.81
C ASP A 34 -7.85 5.05 -12.83
N SER A 35 -7.65 4.10 -13.76
CA SER A 35 -8.59 3.90 -14.87
C SER A 35 -9.82 3.07 -14.49
N THR A 36 -9.87 2.44 -13.32
CA THR A 36 -11.03 1.67 -12.86
C THR A 36 -11.79 2.33 -11.72
N THR A 37 -11.38 3.52 -11.29
CA THR A 37 -11.99 4.29 -10.21
C THR A 37 -13.51 4.49 -10.43
N SER A 38 -14.31 4.29 -9.38
CA SER A 38 -15.76 4.29 -9.45
C SER A 38 -16.44 5.62 -9.07
N TYR A 39 -15.77 6.50 -8.29
CA TYR A 39 -16.35 7.73 -7.79
C TYR A 39 -15.45 8.95 -8.01
N HIS A 40 -14.46 9.22 -7.16
CA HIS A 40 -13.53 10.33 -7.37
C HIS A 40 -12.27 9.85 -8.10
N SER A 41 -12.03 10.41 -9.29
CA SER A 41 -10.76 10.22 -10.00
C SER A 41 -9.68 11.16 -9.45
N GLY A 42 -8.41 10.89 -9.79
CA GLY A 42 -7.28 11.72 -9.39
C GLY A 42 -6.19 10.95 -8.65
N ALA A 43 -6.45 9.70 -8.27
CA ALA A 43 -5.46 8.86 -7.60
C ALA A 43 -4.17 8.67 -8.45
N ARG A 44 -4.25 8.78 -9.78
CA ARG A 44 -3.07 8.80 -10.67
C ARG A 44 -2.04 9.89 -10.33
N LEU A 45 -2.45 10.94 -9.60
CA LEU A 45 -1.57 12.01 -9.14
C LEU A 45 -0.97 11.71 -7.75
N GLY A 46 -1.45 10.66 -7.07
CA GLY A 46 -0.95 10.22 -5.77
C GLY A 46 0.57 10.16 -5.69
N PRO A 47 1.26 9.48 -6.62
CA PRO A 47 2.72 9.39 -6.58
C PRO A 47 3.43 10.75 -6.51
N ILE A 48 2.98 11.75 -7.25
CA ILE A 48 3.64 13.06 -7.26
C ILE A 48 3.32 13.89 -5.99
N VAL A 49 2.04 13.90 -5.55
CA VAL A 49 1.64 14.72 -4.39
C VAL A 49 2.18 14.14 -3.07
N VAL A 50 2.28 12.81 -2.95
CA VAL A 50 2.86 12.13 -1.78
C VAL A 50 4.38 12.37 -1.70
N ARG A 51 5.09 12.32 -2.83
CA ARG A 51 6.51 12.68 -2.89
C ARG A 51 6.73 14.13 -2.45
N GLU A 52 5.95 15.04 -2.98
CA GLU A 52 6.06 16.45 -2.62
C GLU A 52 5.79 16.68 -1.12
N ALA A 53 4.74 16.08 -0.57
CA ALA A 53 4.41 16.19 0.85
C ALA A 53 5.55 15.71 1.75
N SER A 54 6.33 14.71 1.32
CA SER A 54 7.45 14.17 2.08
C SER A 54 8.60 15.16 2.33
N PHE A 55 8.70 16.23 1.55
CA PHE A 55 9.71 17.27 1.78
C PHE A 55 9.51 18.06 3.07
N SER A 56 8.30 17.98 3.66
CA SER A 56 7.99 18.67 4.92
C SER A 56 8.50 17.93 6.16
N PHE A 57 8.95 16.68 6.05
CA PHE A 57 9.34 15.88 7.21
C PHE A 57 10.81 16.07 7.60
N GLU A 58 11.01 16.18 8.90
CA GLU A 58 12.34 16.19 9.51
C GLU A 58 12.92 14.76 9.57
N LYS A 59 14.24 14.67 9.69
CA LYS A 59 14.92 13.37 9.83
C LYS A 59 14.56 12.66 11.13
N TYR A 60 14.35 13.42 12.21
CA TYR A 60 14.02 12.88 13.52
C TYR A 60 12.51 12.76 13.71
N ASN A 61 12.04 11.53 13.94
CA ASN A 61 10.64 11.23 14.23
C ASN A 61 10.41 11.32 15.75
N THR A 62 9.71 12.37 16.17
CA THR A 62 9.42 12.62 17.60
C THR A 62 8.42 11.65 18.19
N VAL A 63 7.56 11.02 17.38
CA VAL A 63 6.57 10.01 17.85
C VAL A 63 7.27 8.75 18.33
N PHE A 64 8.31 8.33 17.60
CA PHE A 64 9.07 7.11 17.93
C PHE A 64 10.40 7.38 18.61
N ASN A 65 10.79 8.65 18.79
CA ASN A 65 12.08 9.08 19.31
C ASN A 65 13.26 8.44 18.55
N LYS A 66 13.19 8.46 17.21
CA LYS A 66 14.13 7.76 16.35
C LYS A 66 14.45 8.57 15.09
N ASP A 67 15.71 8.56 14.66
CA ASP A 67 16.10 9.08 13.36
C ASP A 67 15.74 8.12 12.23
N LEU A 68 15.31 8.65 11.08
CA LEU A 68 15.23 7.90 9.84
C LEU A 68 16.64 7.53 9.37
N THR A 69 17.02 6.27 9.55
CA THR A 69 18.34 5.72 9.17
C THR A 69 18.28 4.68 8.07
N THR A 70 17.08 4.18 7.76
CA THR A 70 16.85 3.21 6.68
C THR A 70 17.32 3.76 5.35
N THR A 71 18.07 2.96 4.61
CA THR A 71 18.49 3.29 3.25
C THR A 71 17.42 2.88 2.27
N PHE A 72 16.99 3.81 1.42
CA PHE A 72 16.03 3.56 0.35
C PHE A 72 16.40 4.35 -0.90
N HIS A 73 15.85 3.97 -2.04
CA HIS A 73 16.01 4.69 -3.29
C HIS A 73 14.64 4.83 -3.97
N ASP A 74 14.39 6.00 -4.56
CA ASP A 74 13.21 6.23 -5.38
C ASP A 74 13.55 5.98 -6.86
N PHE A 75 12.88 5.00 -7.45
CA PHE A 75 13.06 4.61 -8.84
C PHE A 75 12.15 5.36 -9.82
N GLY A 76 11.35 6.33 -9.31
CA GLY A 76 10.38 7.05 -10.12
C GLY A 76 9.11 6.24 -10.38
N ASP A 77 8.42 6.54 -11.47
CA ASP A 77 7.13 5.94 -11.80
C ASP A 77 7.25 4.84 -12.85
N VAL A 78 6.44 3.79 -12.69
CA VAL A 78 6.30 2.74 -13.71
C VAL A 78 5.53 3.26 -14.92
N ASN A 79 5.78 2.67 -16.09
CA ASN A 79 5.03 2.96 -17.29
C ASN A 79 3.67 2.23 -17.27
N VAL A 80 2.63 2.89 -16.78
CA VAL A 80 1.27 2.34 -16.78
C VAL A 80 0.67 2.26 -18.18
N ILE A 81 -0.26 1.34 -18.38
CA ILE A 81 -1.00 1.20 -19.66
C ILE A 81 -2.38 1.84 -19.47
N PRO A 82 -2.63 3.05 -19.98
CA PRO A 82 -3.89 3.76 -19.78
C PRO A 82 -5.10 2.93 -20.24
N GLY A 83 -6.12 2.83 -19.39
CA GLY A 83 -7.33 2.07 -19.68
C GLY A 83 -7.19 0.55 -19.64
N ASN A 84 -6.03 0.01 -19.29
CA ASN A 84 -5.82 -1.43 -19.21
C ASN A 84 -5.18 -1.83 -17.88
N CYS A 85 -6.04 -2.17 -16.92
CA CYS A 85 -5.63 -2.52 -15.57
C CYS A 85 -4.78 -3.80 -15.56
N GLU A 86 -5.21 -4.87 -16.24
CA GLU A 86 -4.47 -6.13 -16.27
C GLU A 86 -3.05 -5.97 -16.84
N ALA A 87 -2.91 -5.20 -17.93
CA ALA A 87 -1.59 -4.95 -18.49
C ALA A 87 -0.71 -4.10 -17.56
N THR A 88 -1.31 -3.13 -16.85
CA THR A 88 -0.60 -2.34 -15.82
C THR A 88 -0.16 -3.22 -14.67
N CYS A 89 -1.01 -4.13 -14.17
CA CYS A 89 -0.62 -5.10 -13.13
C CYS A 89 0.58 -5.95 -13.56
N LYS A 90 0.68 -6.36 -14.83
CA LYS A 90 1.84 -7.11 -15.36
C LYS A 90 3.13 -6.27 -15.37
N VAL A 91 3.04 -4.97 -15.66
CA VAL A 91 4.20 -4.08 -15.56
C VAL A 91 4.68 -3.96 -14.12
N ILE A 92 3.74 -3.82 -13.17
CA ILE A 92 4.07 -3.75 -11.73
C ILE A 92 4.69 -5.07 -11.27
N GLU A 93 4.11 -6.22 -11.64
CA GLU A 93 4.63 -7.56 -11.34
C GLU A 93 6.08 -7.69 -11.79
N GLN A 94 6.39 -7.30 -13.03
CA GLN A 94 7.75 -7.33 -13.56
C GLN A 94 8.68 -6.38 -12.79
N THR A 95 8.28 -5.13 -12.57
CA THR A 95 9.12 -4.13 -11.89
C THR A 95 9.43 -4.53 -10.45
N VAL A 96 8.44 -5.04 -9.72
CA VAL A 96 8.63 -5.55 -8.36
C VAL A 96 9.52 -6.79 -8.37
N GLY A 97 9.35 -7.70 -9.33
CA GLY A 97 10.22 -8.86 -9.53
C GLY A 97 11.69 -8.46 -9.68
N GLU A 98 11.98 -7.46 -10.48
CA GLU A 98 13.33 -6.92 -10.69
C GLU A 98 13.93 -6.32 -9.40
N LEU A 99 13.14 -5.61 -8.59
CA LEU A 99 13.58 -5.12 -7.27
C LEU A 99 13.92 -6.29 -6.34
N LEU A 100 13.06 -7.32 -6.31
CA LEU A 100 13.26 -8.50 -5.47
C LEU A 100 14.50 -9.31 -5.87
N ASP A 101 14.85 -9.36 -7.15
CA ASP A 101 16.07 -10.00 -7.64
C ASP A 101 17.35 -9.26 -7.19
N LEU A 102 17.22 -7.95 -6.94
CA LEU A 102 18.27 -7.13 -6.35
C LEU A 102 18.27 -7.15 -4.81
N ASN A 103 17.41 -7.95 -4.18
CA ASN A 103 17.15 -7.97 -2.74
C ASN A 103 16.67 -6.62 -2.19
N ILE A 104 15.93 -5.85 -2.99
CA ILE A 104 15.31 -4.59 -2.62
C ILE A 104 13.82 -4.86 -2.37
N LYS A 105 13.32 -4.47 -1.20
CA LYS A 105 11.91 -4.58 -0.85
C LYS A 105 11.12 -3.41 -1.47
N PRO A 106 9.97 -3.65 -2.11
CA PRO A 106 9.19 -2.59 -2.72
C PRO A 106 8.45 -1.74 -1.69
N ILE A 107 8.42 -0.43 -1.92
CA ILE A 107 7.44 0.50 -1.37
C ILE A 107 6.74 1.15 -2.56
N ILE A 108 5.43 0.98 -2.66
CA ILE A 108 4.64 1.50 -3.78
C ILE A 108 3.86 2.72 -3.32
N ILE A 109 4.04 3.83 -4.04
CA ILE A 109 3.12 4.96 -3.96
C ILE A 109 2.15 4.78 -5.12
N GLY A 110 0.97 4.25 -4.82
CA GLY A 110 0.02 3.89 -5.85
C GLY A 110 -0.85 5.04 -6.34
N GLY A 111 -1.56 4.75 -7.41
CA GLY A 111 -2.77 5.42 -7.81
C GLY A 111 -3.97 4.76 -7.12
N GLU A 112 -4.91 4.22 -7.91
CA GLU A 112 -6.01 3.40 -7.36
C GLU A 112 -5.49 2.07 -6.81
N HIS A 113 -6.30 1.40 -6.00
CA HIS A 113 -5.89 0.18 -5.27
C HIS A 113 -5.48 -0.99 -6.18
N SER A 114 -5.91 -1.04 -7.44
CA SER A 114 -5.46 -2.07 -8.40
C SER A 114 -3.94 -2.12 -8.60
N ALA A 115 -3.21 -1.06 -8.21
CA ALA A 115 -1.76 -1.01 -8.19
C ALA A 115 -1.11 -2.12 -7.34
N SER A 116 -1.80 -2.61 -6.31
CA SER A 116 -1.31 -3.65 -5.40
C SER A 116 -1.36 -5.05 -6.00
N ILE A 117 -2.21 -5.31 -7.02
CA ILE A 117 -2.43 -6.66 -7.57
C ILE A 117 -1.14 -7.30 -8.08
N GLY A 118 -0.38 -6.58 -8.90
CA GLY A 118 0.86 -7.09 -9.48
C GLY A 118 1.95 -7.36 -8.45
N ALA A 119 2.06 -6.48 -7.45
CA ALA A 119 3.01 -6.63 -6.35
C ALA A 119 2.67 -7.84 -5.46
N ILE A 120 1.41 -7.96 -5.04
CA ILE A 120 0.97 -9.08 -4.21
C ILE A 120 1.18 -10.41 -4.95
N LYS A 121 0.89 -10.45 -6.25
CA LYS A 121 1.07 -11.66 -7.06
C LYS A 121 2.52 -12.13 -7.06
N ILE A 122 3.48 -11.29 -7.45
CA ILE A 122 4.88 -11.70 -7.52
C ILE A 122 5.47 -12.01 -6.13
N LEU A 123 5.02 -11.31 -5.08
CA LEU A 123 5.41 -11.61 -3.71
C LEU A 123 4.86 -12.96 -3.24
N SER A 124 3.62 -13.32 -3.62
CA SER A 124 3.04 -14.63 -3.28
C SER A 124 3.73 -15.80 -4.00
N GLU A 125 4.31 -15.55 -5.16
CA GLU A 125 5.13 -16.54 -5.88
C GLU A 125 6.53 -16.70 -5.25
N LYS A 126 7.07 -15.63 -4.65
CA LYS A 126 8.41 -15.64 -4.03
C LYS A 126 8.40 -16.12 -2.59
N TYR A 127 7.34 -15.86 -1.84
CA TYR A 127 7.27 -16.13 -0.41
C TYR A 127 6.14 -17.10 -0.08
N ASP A 128 6.48 -18.26 0.48
CA ASP A 128 5.48 -19.18 1.01
C ASP A 128 4.70 -18.54 2.15
N LYS A 129 3.37 -18.75 2.17
CA LYS A 129 2.47 -18.27 3.22
C LYS A 129 2.52 -16.74 3.44
N LEU A 130 2.51 -15.98 2.35
CA LEU A 130 2.40 -14.52 2.42
C LEU A 130 1.10 -14.13 3.13
N THR A 131 1.20 -13.21 4.09
CA THR A 131 0.04 -12.56 4.70
C THR A 131 -0.03 -11.12 4.20
N VAL A 132 -1.18 -10.70 3.69
CA VAL A 132 -1.45 -9.29 3.36
C VAL A 132 -2.22 -8.65 4.50
N ILE A 133 -1.65 -7.59 5.07
CA ILE A 133 -2.33 -6.71 6.02
C ILE A 133 -2.94 -5.58 5.21
N HIS A 134 -4.25 -5.59 5.11
CA HIS A 134 -5.05 -4.70 4.29
C HIS A 134 -5.77 -3.68 5.19
N LEU A 135 -5.29 -2.44 5.19
CA LEU A 135 -5.90 -1.31 5.88
C LEU A 135 -6.78 -0.56 4.89
N ASP A 136 -8.11 -0.60 5.08
CA ASP A 136 -9.07 -0.12 4.09
C ASP A 136 -10.47 0.08 4.72
N ALA A 137 -11.26 0.97 4.15
CA ALA A 137 -12.69 1.06 4.42
C ALA A 137 -13.46 -0.09 3.76
N HIS A 138 -12.98 -0.57 2.61
CA HIS A 138 -13.61 -1.52 1.73
C HIS A 138 -12.97 -2.91 1.83
N ARG A 139 -13.66 -3.93 1.33
CA ARG A 139 -13.10 -5.30 1.31
C ARG A 139 -12.25 -5.59 0.10
N ASP A 140 -12.57 -4.99 -1.05
CA ASP A 140 -11.94 -5.24 -2.36
C ASP A 140 -11.93 -6.73 -2.76
N LEU A 141 -12.98 -7.45 -2.34
CA LEU A 141 -13.16 -8.87 -2.55
C LEU A 141 -14.17 -9.22 -3.65
N ALA A 142 -14.63 -8.23 -4.41
CA ALA A 142 -15.55 -8.48 -5.53
C ALA A 142 -14.92 -9.48 -6.52
N PHE A 143 -15.75 -10.41 -7.05
CA PHE A 143 -15.29 -11.36 -8.07
C PHE A 143 -14.90 -10.63 -9.36
N GLU A 144 -15.75 -9.67 -9.75
CA GLU A 144 -15.55 -8.75 -10.85
C GLU A 144 -16.21 -7.40 -10.53
N PHE A 145 -15.78 -6.34 -11.16
CA PHE A 145 -16.38 -5.00 -11.02
C PHE A 145 -16.63 -4.41 -12.41
N ILE A 146 -17.94 -4.15 -12.73
CA ILE A 146 -18.39 -3.64 -14.05
C ILE A 146 -17.88 -4.52 -15.20
N GLY A 147 -17.87 -5.84 -15.00
CA GLY A 147 -17.41 -6.82 -15.99
C GLY A 147 -15.89 -6.97 -16.07
N GLU A 148 -15.12 -6.26 -15.25
CA GLU A 148 -13.67 -6.33 -15.20
C GLU A 148 -13.19 -7.15 -14.03
N LYS A 149 -12.32 -8.10 -14.30
CA LYS A 149 -11.70 -9.00 -13.31
C LYS A 149 -10.57 -8.29 -12.54
N TYR A 150 -9.93 -7.30 -13.16
CA TYR A 150 -8.85 -6.51 -12.59
C TYR A 150 -9.32 -5.07 -12.38
N SER A 151 -9.54 -4.67 -11.14
CA SER A 151 -9.97 -3.33 -10.76
C SER A 151 -9.62 -3.04 -9.29
N HIS A 152 -9.78 -1.78 -8.85
CA HIS A 152 -9.63 -1.37 -7.45
C HIS A 152 -10.47 -2.25 -6.50
N ALA A 153 -11.71 -2.60 -6.86
CA ALA A 153 -12.64 -3.36 -6.01
C ALA A 153 -12.35 -4.88 -5.97
N THR A 154 -11.35 -5.38 -6.70
CA THR A 154 -11.09 -6.84 -6.82
C THR A 154 -9.71 -7.26 -6.31
N VAL A 155 -8.96 -6.34 -5.71
CA VAL A 155 -7.55 -6.52 -5.32
C VAL A 155 -7.38 -7.69 -4.37
N MET A 156 -8.11 -7.70 -3.28
CA MET A 156 -8.00 -8.73 -2.25
C MET A 156 -8.61 -10.06 -2.70
N ARG A 157 -9.54 -10.04 -3.66
CA ARG A 157 -10.00 -11.25 -4.33
C ARG A 157 -8.87 -11.89 -5.15
N ARG A 158 -8.11 -11.09 -5.90
CA ARG A 158 -6.94 -11.58 -6.67
C ARG A 158 -5.85 -12.09 -5.73
N ALA A 159 -5.59 -11.39 -4.61
CA ALA A 159 -4.65 -11.84 -3.59
C ALA A 159 -5.05 -13.21 -3.03
N HIS A 160 -6.32 -13.37 -2.64
CA HIS A 160 -6.83 -14.64 -2.11
C HIS A 160 -6.72 -15.79 -3.13
N GLU A 161 -7.02 -15.54 -4.41
CA GLU A 161 -6.88 -16.54 -5.49
C GLU A 161 -5.43 -17.00 -5.69
N ASN A 162 -4.45 -16.18 -5.29
CA ASN A 162 -3.02 -16.54 -5.26
C ASN A 162 -2.59 -17.25 -3.96
N GLY A 163 -3.53 -17.64 -3.08
CA GLY A 163 -3.25 -18.38 -1.86
C GLY A 163 -2.73 -17.55 -0.69
N VAL A 164 -2.95 -16.23 -0.74
CA VAL A 164 -2.51 -15.29 0.31
C VAL A 164 -3.50 -15.31 1.49
N ASP A 165 -2.97 -15.27 2.71
CA ASP A 165 -3.77 -15.02 3.91
C ASP A 165 -4.05 -13.52 4.04
N LEU A 166 -5.31 -13.16 4.39
CA LEU A 166 -5.72 -11.76 4.47
C LEU A 166 -6.07 -11.36 5.90
N VAL A 167 -5.57 -10.19 6.32
CA VAL A 167 -5.99 -9.51 7.55
C VAL A 167 -6.51 -8.13 7.18
N GLN A 168 -7.82 -7.97 7.19
CA GLN A 168 -8.50 -6.73 6.83
C GLN A 168 -8.76 -5.87 8.07
N ILE A 169 -8.33 -4.61 8.07
CA ILE A 169 -8.42 -3.70 9.21
C ILE A 169 -9.08 -2.38 8.77
N GLY A 170 -10.11 -1.95 9.48
CA GLY A 170 -10.81 -0.69 9.20
C GLY A 170 -12.12 -0.85 8.43
N ILE A 171 -12.46 -2.08 8.03
CA ILE A 171 -13.60 -2.37 7.15
C ILE A 171 -14.91 -1.82 7.72
N ARG A 172 -15.61 -1.02 6.89
CA ARG A 172 -16.90 -0.41 7.22
C ARG A 172 -17.85 -0.26 6.03
N SER A 173 -17.39 -0.64 4.84
CA SER A 173 -18.18 -0.70 3.61
C SER A 173 -17.92 -2.02 2.91
N SER A 174 -18.97 -2.73 2.49
CA SER A 174 -18.86 -3.98 1.75
C SER A 174 -20.21 -4.34 1.08
N SER A 175 -20.16 -5.16 0.04
CA SER A 175 -21.35 -5.79 -0.51
C SER A 175 -21.74 -7.03 0.30
N LEU A 176 -22.99 -7.49 0.12
CA LEU A 176 -23.45 -8.75 0.73
C LEU A 176 -22.63 -9.94 0.21
N GLU A 177 -22.29 -9.95 -1.08
CA GLU A 177 -21.50 -11.01 -1.71
C GLU A 177 -20.11 -11.15 -1.06
N GLU A 178 -19.43 -10.03 -0.84
CA GLU A 178 -18.12 -10.02 -0.16
C GLU A 178 -18.21 -10.49 1.29
N ASP A 179 -19.25 -10.06 2.02
CA ASP A 179 -19.47 -10.53 3.40
C ASP A 179 -19.77 -12.04 3.46
N GLU A 180 -20.51 -12.60 2.50
CA GLU A 180 -20.75 -14.03 2.39
C GLU A 180 -19.47 -14.80 2.00
N PHE A 181 -18.67 -14.23 1.11
CA PHE A 181 -17.38 -14.80 0.75
C PHE A 181 -16.45 -14.90 1.96
N VAL A 182 -16.32 -13.85 2.74
CA VAL A 182 -15.51 -13.86 3.98
C VAL A 182 -16.00 -14.92 4.98
N LYS A 183 -17.32 -15.05 5.17
CA LYS A 183 -17.89 -16.07 6.07
C LYS A 183 -17.60 -17.50 5.62
N SER A 184 -17.48 -17.75 4.32
CA SER A 184 -17.19 -19.06 3.75
C SER A 184 -15.68 -19.36 3.64
N THR A 185 -14.81 -18.40 3.99
CA THR A 185 -13.38 -18.47 3.77
C THR A 185 -12.63 -18.41 5.11
N TYR A 186 -11.74 -19.36 5.37
CA TYR A 186 -11.07 -19.51 6.67
C TYR A 186 -9.81 -18.65 6.84
N ASN A 187 -9.19 -18.20 5.74
CA ASN A 187 -7.92 -17.45 5.75
C ASN A 187 -8.12 -15.94 5.56
N ILE A 188 -9.29 -15.42 5.94
CA ILE A 188 -9.57 -13.99 5.97
C ILE A 188 -10.00 -13.59 7.38
N GLN A 189 -9.13 -12.86 8.07
CA GLN A 189 -9.43 -12.23 9.37
C GLN A 189 -9.90 -10.79 9.13
N THR A 190 -10.94 -10.35 9.81
CA THR A 190 -11.43 -8.96 9.71
C THR A 190 -11.52 -8.29 11.07
N PHE A 191 -10.96 -7.09 11.17
CA PHE A 191 -11.18 -6.13 12.25
C PHE A 191 -11.92 -4.91 11.66
N LYS A 192 -13.19 -4.75 12.01
CA LYS A 192 -13.97 -3.58 11.59
C LYS A 192 -13.45 -2.33 12.29
N ASN A 193 -13.65 -1.16 11.71
CA ASN A 193 -13.24 0.11 12.32
C ASN A 193 -13.64 0.25 13.80
N LYS A 194 -14.89 -0.10 14.15
CA LYS A 194 -15.39 -0.08 15.53
C LYS A 194 -14.63 -1.00 16.48
N ASP A 195 -14.10 -2.11 15.98
CA ASP A 195 -13.33 -3.08 16.75
C ASP A 195 -11.93 -2.52 17.00
N VAL A 196 -11.33 -1.84 16.01
CA VAL A 196 -10.06 -1.13 16.15
C VAL A 196 -10.17 -0.04 17.22
N HIS A 197 -11.16 0.84 17.11
CA HIS A 197 -11.38 1.93 18.08
C HIS A 197 -11.58 1.46 19.54
N LYS A 198 -12.19 0.29 19.73
CA LYS A 198 -12.53 -0.20 21.05
C LYS A 198 -11.55 -1.21 21.63
N HIS A 199 -10.84 -1.92 20.77
CA HIS A 199 -10.06 -3.10 21.10
C HIS A 199 -8.74 -3.14 20.35
N MET A 200 -8.03 -2.01 20.28
CA MET A 200 -6.72 -1.93 19.62
C MET A 200 -5.74 -2.96 20.18
N ASP A 201 -5.79 -3.24 21.48
CA ASP A 201 -5.00 -4.26 22.15
C ASP A 201 -5.20 -5.66 21.56
N ALA A 202 -6.43 -6.00 21.15
CA ALA A 202 -6.71 -7.27 20.49
C ALA A 202 -6.15 -7.31 19.04
N VAL A 203 -6.18 -6.17 18.34
CA VAL A 203 -5.57 -6.02 17.01
C VAL A 203 -4.04 -6.19 17.11
N GLU A 204 -3.40 -5.45 18.03
CA GLU A 204 -1.95 -5.55 18.28
C GLU A 204 -1.54 -6.98 18.67
N TYR A 205 -2.30 -7.62 19.56
CA TYR A 205 -2.06 -9.00 19.96
C TYR A 205 -2.11 -9.94 18.74
N TYR A 206 -3.13 -9.82 17.89
CA TYR A 206 -3.24 -10.63 16.68
C TYR A 206 -2.05 -10.40 15.74
N LEU A 207 -1.75 -9.14 15.43
CA LEU A 207 -0.65 -8.78 14.52
C LEU A 207 0.72 -9.25 15.04
N THR A 208 0.95 -9.17 16.35
CA THR A 208 2.18 -9.64 16.99
C THR A 208 2.36 -11.15 16.83
N ASN A 209 1.30 -11.93 16.73
CA ASN A 209 1.36 -13.39 16.58
C ASN A 209 1.37 -13.87 15.12
N ILE A 210 1.30 -12.98 14.13
CA ILE A 210 1.47 -13.38 12.71
C ILE A 210 2.91 -13.84 12.49
N GLU A 211 3.06 -14.98 11.86
CA GLU A 211 4.35 -15.55 11.46
C GLU A 211 4.52 -15.48 9.94
N GLY A 212 5.77 -15.47 9.48
CA GLY A 212 6.09 -15.48 8.05
C GLY A 212 6.20 -14.09 7.43
N PRO A 213 6.21 -14.01 6.09
CA PRO A 213 6.32 -12.78 5.33
C PRO A 213 5.01 -11.99 5.33
N ILE A 214 5.12 -10.66 5.46
CA ILE A 214 3.98 -9.75 5.52
C ILE A 214 4.12 -8.69 4.42
N TYR A 215 3.07 -8.50 3.64
CA TYR A 215 2.89 -7.32 2.80
C TYR A 215 1.84 -6.40 3.43
N ILE A 216 2.14 -5.11 3.51
CA ILE A 216 1.22 -4.11 4.06
C ILE A 216 0.63 -3.33 2.90
N SER A 217 -0.70 -3.32 2.77
CA SER A 217 -1.42 -2.50 1.79
C SER A 217 -2.30 -1.51 2.54
N VAL A 218 -2.07 -0.21 2.28
CA VAL A 218 -2.80 0.87 2.94
C VAL A 218 -3.56 1.67 1.90
N ASP A 219 -4.87 1.47 1.86
CA ASP A 219 -5.77 2.38 1.18
C ASP A 219 -5.99 3.63 2.06
N MET A 220 -5.79 4.80 1.49
CA MET A 220 -5.93 6.05 2.25
C MET A 220 -7.34 6.33 2.72
N ASP A 221 -8.34 5.65 2.17
CA ASP A 221 -9.73 5.76 2.63
C ASP A 221 -10.00 5.00 3.96
N VAL A 222 -9.04 4.19 4.45
CA VAL A 222 -9.09 3.66 5.82
C VAL A 222 -9.14 4.78 6.85
N VAL A 223 -8.47 5.90 6.55
CA VAL A 223 -8.47 7.11 7.40
C VAL A 223 -9.84 7.78 7.36
N ASP A 224 -10.21 8.41 8.48
CA ASP A 224 -11.47 9.17 8.51
C ASP A 224 -11.42 10.33 7.50
N PRO A 225 -12.47 10.55 6.69
CA PRO A 225 -12.51 11.63 5.70
C PRO A 225 -12.38 13.04 6.29
N ALA A 226 -12.57 13.23 7.59
CA ALA A 226 -12.29 14.50 8.25
C ALA A 226 -10.78 14.81 8.31
N ILE A 227 -9.93 13.78 8.18
CA ILE A 227 -8.47 13.87 8.24
C ILE A 227 -7.89 13.74 6.83
N ALA A 228 -8.34 12.74 6.05
CA ALA A 228 -7.91 12.45 4.69
C ALA A 228 -9.12 12.53 3.72
N PRO A 229 -9.56 13.74 3.33
CA PRO A 229 -10.77 13.91 2.52
C PRO A 229 -10.59 13.56 1.03
N ASN A 230 -9.36 13.58 0.51
CA ASN A 230 -9.11 13.44 -0.92
C ASN A 230 -8.69 12.00 -1.27
N VAL A 231 -9.67 11.12 -1.26
CA VAL A 231 -9.55 9.69 -1.62
C VAL A 231 -10.59 9.34 -2.68
N GLY A 232 -10.39 8.21 -3.36
CA GLY A 232 -11.29 7.75 -4.42
C GLY A 232 -12.71 7.50 -3.92
N ASN A 233 -12.88 6.85 -2.77
CA ASN A 233 -14.19 6.43 -2.26
C ASN A 233 -14.35 6.67 -0.75
N PRO A 234 -14.50 7.93 -0.31
CA PRO A 234 -14.48 8.29 1.11
C PRO A 234 -15.67 7.68 1.87
N THR A 235 -15.40 6.99 2.95
CA THR A 235 -16.40 6.40 3.84
C THR A 235 -16.23 6.95 5.26
N PRO A 236 -17.23 7.64 5.86
CA PRO A 236 -17.13 8.21 7.21
C PRO A 236 -16.92 7.17 8.31
N GLY A 237 -16.32 7.60 9.44
CA GLY A 237 -16.06 6.77 10.60
C GLY A 237 -14.76 5.96 10.48
N GLY A 238 -13.76 6.50 9.78
CA GLY A 238 -12.46 5.87 9.56
C GLY A 238 -11.54 5.85 10.77
N LEU A 239 -10.35 5.34 10.58
CA LEU A 239 -9.31 5.28 11.60
C LEU A 239 -8.63 6.64 11.77
N PHE A 240 -8.13 6.88 12.97
CA PHE A 240 -7.23 8.00 13.25
C PHE A 240 -5.79 7.65 12.87
N VAL A 241 -4.98 8.66 12.56
CA VAL A 241 -3.56 8.48 12.24
C VAL A 241 -2.81 7.73 13.36
N SER A 242 -3.14 8.00 14.62
CA SER A 242 -2.53 7.34 15.78
C SER A 242 -2.81 5.83 15.86
N GLU A 243 -3.94 5.37 15.32
CA GLU A 243 -4.26 3.95 15.26
C GLU A 243 -3.44 3.27 14.15
N ILE A 244 -3.25 3.95 13.01
CA ILE A 244 -2.39 3.48 11.94
C ILE A 244 -0.92 3.44 12.40
N GLU A 245 -0.44 4.48 13.11
CA GLU A 245 0.89 4.50 13.74
C GLU A 245 1.11 3.29 14.65
N THR A 246 0.12 2.93 15.45
CA THR A 246 0.18 1.77 16.34
C THR A 246 0.29 0.46 15.54
N ILE A 247 -0.51 0.31 14.49
CA ILE A 247 -0.46 -0.87 13.60
C ILE A 247 0.90 -0.97 12.91
N ILE A 248 1.37 0.11 12.29
CA ILE A 248 2.68 0.14 11.61
C ILE A 248 3.82 -0.16 12.58
N LYS A 249 3.79 0.40 13.80
CA LYS A 249 4.77 0.11 14.85
C LYS A 249 4.80 -1.37 15.22
N THR A 250 3.64 -1.99 15.36
CA THR A 250 3.53 -3.42 15.67
C THR A 250 4.11 -4.28 14.54
N LEU A 251 3.82 -3.93 13.29
CA LEU A 251 4.26 -4.65 12.10
C LEU A 251 5.75 -4.42 11.76
N ALA A 252 6.32 -3.26 12.08
CA ALA A 252 7.72 -2.94 11.77
C ALA A 252 8.74 -3.91 12.39
N HIS A 253 8.37 -4.64 13.44
CA HIS A 253 9.20 -5.67 14.06
C HIS A 253 9.02 -7.07 13.43
N LYS A 254 8.20 -7.19 12.40
CA LYS A 254 7.89 -8.44 11.70
C LYS A 254 8.68 -8.54 10.38
N ASN A 255 8.56 -9.67 9.70
CA ASN A 255 9.18 -9.86 8.39
C ASN A 255 8.34 -9.17 7.30
N VAL A 256 8.35 -7.83 7.28
CA VAL A 256 7.69 -7.06 6.22
C VAL A 256 8.52 -7.14 4.95
N VAL A 257 7.90 -7.63 3.86
CA VAL A 257 8.54 -7.84 2.55
C VAL A 257 8.17 -6.77 1.52
N GLY A 258 7.23 -5.89 1.85
CA GLY A 258 6.84 -4.75 1.03
C GLY A 258 5.69 -3.97 1.65
N LEU A 259 5.46 -2.77 1.13
CA LEU A 259 4.41 -1.84 1.56
C LEU A 259 3.84 -1.14 0.32
N ASP A 260 2.55 -0.90 0.28
CA ASP A 260 1.98 0.13 -0.58
C ASP A 260 1.11 1.13 0.19
N VAL A 261 0.98 2.33 -0.39
CA VAL A 261 0.02 3.36 0.02
C VAL A 261 -0.68 3.84 -1.24
N VAL A 262 -2.00 3.66 -1.30
CA VAL A 262 -2.82 3.85 -2.50
C VAL A 262 -4.00 4.80 -2.24
N GLU A 263 -4.75 5.15 -3.28
CA GLU A 263 -5.99 5.95 -3.26
C GLU A 263 -5.81 7.41 -2.75
N THR A 264 -4.62 7.98 -2.83
CA THR A 264 -4.45 9.42 -2.63
C THR A 264 -4.94 10.18 -3.87
N ALA A 265 -6.18 10.61 -3.87
CA ALA A 265 -6.84 11.26 -5.01
C ALA A 265 -6.83 12.79 -4.88
N SER A 266 -5.65 13.41 -4.97
CA SER A 266 -5.49 14.86 -4.89
C SER A 266 -4.68 15.41 -6.06
N ASP A 267 -5.08 16.58 -6.54
CA ASP A 267 -4.37 17.38 -7.55
C ASP A 267 -3.63 18.58 -6.92
N LYS A 268 -3.60 18.66 -5.58
CA LYS A 268 -3.04 19.78 -4.83
C LYS A 268 -1.79 19.37 -4.08
N LEU A 269 -0.70 20.10 -4.30
CA LEU A 269 0.51 19.98 -3.49
C LEU A 269 0.22 20.44 -2.05
N GLY A 270 0.79 19.76 -1.06
CA GLY A 270 0.56 20.04 0.36
C GLY A 270 -0.83 19.67 0.87
N ASP A 271 -1.53 18.79 0.16
CA ASP A 271 -2.83 18.25 0.57
C ASP A 271 -2.71 17.36 1.82
N ASN A 272 -3.67 17.47 2.75
CA ASN A 272 -3.64 16.70 4.00
C ASN A 272 -3.60 15.19 3.76
N THR A 273 -4.33 14.67 2.78
CA THR A 273 -4.34 13.24 2.47
C THR A 273 -2.96 12.79 2.02
N ALA A 274 -2.30 13.58 1.15
CA ALA A 274 -0.95 13.30 0.69
C ALA A 274 0.08 13.39 1.83
N VAL A 275 -0.08 14.33 2.77
CA VAL A 275 0.77 14.44 3.95
C VAL A 275 0.62 13.21 4.86
N VAL A 276 -0.60 12.73 5.08
CA VAL A 276 -0.84 11.51 5.87
C VAL A 276 -0.27 10.28 5.17
N ALA A 277 -0.44 10.14 3.86
CA ALA A 277 0.13 9.05 3.06
C ALA A 277 1.67 9.03 3.14
N ALA A 278 2.30 10.20 2.96
CA ALA A 278 3.74 10.36 3.09
C ALA A 278 4.22 10.04 4.52
N LYS A 279 3.44 10.42 5.55
CA LYS A 279 3.75 10.11 6.94
C LYS A 279 3.74 8.62 7.24
N ILE A 280 2.81 7.86 6.69
CA ILE A 280 2.76 6.40 6.86
C ILE A 280 4.04 5.75 6.33
N ILE A 281 4.50 6.15 5.14
CA ILE A 281 5.77 5.67 4.56
C ILE A 281 6.96 6.10 5.42
N TYR A 282 6.98 7.36 5.87
CA TYR A 282 8.04 7.89 6.72
C TYR A 282 8.13 7.15 8.06
N ASP A 283 7.00 6.91 8.71
CA ASP A 283 6.92 6.18 9.97
C ASP A 283 7.42 4.74 9.80
N PHE A 284 6.97 4.05 8.76
CA PHE A 284 7.43 2.70 8.43
C PHE A 284 8.96 2.68 8.24
N LEU A 285 9.50 3.52 7.37
CA LEU A 285 10.94 3.60 7.11
C LEU A 285 11.75 3.96 8.35
N THR A 286 11.21 4.80 9.24
CA THR A 286 11.86 5.15 10.50
C THR A 286 11.95 3.95 11.45
N LEU A 287 10.88 3.16 11.54
CA LEU A 287 10.77 2.06 12.49
C LEU A 287 11.62 0.84 12.15
N ILE A 288 11.82 0.56 10.86
CA ILE A 288 12.56 -0.60 10.36
C ILE A 288 14.08 -0.37 10.26
N GLY A 289 14.56 0.85 10.45
CA GLY A 289 15.98 1.28 10.37
C GLY A 289 16.82 1.12 11.65
#